data_468e51044a95c1f011eaa89db336c412
#
_entry.id   468e51044a95c1f011eaa89db336c412
#
_cell.length_a   1.000
_cell.length_b   1.000
_cell.length_c   1.000
_cell.angle_alpha   90.00
_cell.angle_beta   90.00
_cell.angle_gamma   90.00
#
_symmetry.space_group_name_H-M   'P 1'
#
loop_
_entity.id
_entity.type
_entity.pdbx_description
1 polymer ?
#
loop_
_entity_poly.entity_id
_entity_poly.type
_entity_poly.pdbx_seq_one_letter_code
_entity_poly.pdbx_strand_id
1 'polypeptide(L)'
;MKEKDLSRRKFLTSTAIIGAAGMVAPALLSSCSGGNGNSKLTPLKQEGEYYVPELPDKAIDGRELKVGVIGCGGRGSGATINLLDAANGIKVTALGDVFADRIEDLRARLRNDKQQEVADEMCFTGFDAYQKVIDAGVDMVIIATPPAFRPVHFQYATEKGVHSFLEKPIAVDPKGYRTIMAAAKQAQAKGLSVVTGTQRHHERRYVEANKQIQAGLIGEITGGNVYWNQGMLWYKERQPGWSDMEWNIRDWVNWTWLSGDHIVEQHVHNID
;
A
#
# COMPACT_ATOMS: atom_id res chain seq x y z
N MET A 1 -11.78 -16.78 -49.24
CA MET A 1 -11.56 -17.23 -47.85
C MET A 1 -12.92 -17.50 -47.24
N LYS A 2 -13.26 -18.76 -46.89
CA LYS A 2 -14.54 -19.11 -46.28
C LYS A 2 -14.51 -18.78 -44.80
N GLU A 3 -15.40 -17.87 -44.34
CA GLU A 3 -15.68 -17.65 -42.93
C GLU A 3 -16.10 -18.96 -42.28
N LYS A 4 -15.40 -19.34 -41.23
CA LYS A 4 -15.76 -20.50 -40.36
C LYS A 4 -16.81 -20.03 -39.35
N ASP A 5 -18.03 -20.41 -39.60
CA ASP A 5 -19.17 -20.22 -38.71
C ASP A 5 -18.93 -20.97 -37.39
N LEU A 6 -18.62 -20.22 -36.34
CA LEU A 6 -18.44 -20.74 -34.97
C LEU A 6 -19.80 -20.86 -34.31
N SER A 7 -20.45 -22.00 -34.45
CA SER A 7 -21.73 -22.25 -33.76
C SER A 7 -21.53 -22.33 -32.22
N ARG A 8 -22.51 -21.80 -31.45
CA ARG A 8 -22.55 -21.85 -29.99
C ARG A 8 -22.29 -23.24 -29.43
N ARG A 9 -22.70 -24.30 -30.13
CA ARG A 9 -22.46 -25.69 -29.76
C ARG A 9 -20.97 -26.08 -29.84
N LYS A 10 -20.22 -25.60 -30.83
CA LYS A 10 -18.78 -25.84 -30.93
C LYS A 10 -18.00 -25.08 -29.87
N PHE A 11 -18.45 -23.89 -29.50
CA PHE A 11 -17.86 -23.14 -28.39
C PHE A 11 -18.00 -23.89 -27.07
N LEU A 12 -19.22 -24.37 -26.74
CA LEU A 12 -19.49 -25.11 -25.50
C LEU A 12 -18.73 -26.45 -25.43
N THR A 13 -18.61 -27.19 -26.56
CA THR A 13 -17.80 -28.42 -26.58
C THR A 13 -16.31 -28.17 -26.44
N SER A 14 -15.80 -27.07 -26.98
CA SER A 14 -14.38 -26.69 -26.83
C SER A 14 -14.08 -26.29 -25.38
N THR A 15 -15.01 -25.61 -24.70
CA THR A 15 -14.87 -25.23 -23.28
C THR A 15 -14.94 -26.45 -22.36
N ALA A 16 -15.78 -27.46 -22.68
CA ALA A 16 -15.85 -28.70 -21.92
C ALA A 16 -14.55 -29.55 -22.05
N ILE A 17 -13.90 -29.52 -23.20
CA ILE A 17 -12.61 -30.23 -23.41
C ILE A 17 -11.48 -29.52 -22.65
N ILE A 18 -11.50 -28.18 -22.56
CA ILE A 18 -10.53 -27.43 -21.75
C ILE A 18 -10.77 -27.68 -20.25
N GLY A 19 -12.01 -27.80 -19.80
CA GLY A 19 -12.35 -28.17 -18.43
C GLY A 19 -11.90 -29.59 -18.05
N ALA A 20 -12.03 -30.57 -18.97
CA ALA A 20 -11.56 -31.94 -18.74
C ALA A 20 -10.02 -32.07 -18.77
N ALA A 21 -9.33 -31.25 -19.58
CA ALA A 21 -7.86 -31.15 -19.56
C ALA A 21 -7.31 -30.49 -18.30
N GLY A 22 -8.09 -29.58 -17.67
CA GLY A 22 -7.73 -28.93 -16.41
C GLY A 22 -7.69 -29.85 -15.21
N MET A 23 -8.45 -30.96 -15.22
CA MET A 23 -8.44 -31.94 -14.12
C MET A 23 -7.24 -32.92 -14.16
N VAL A 24 -6.48 -32.97 -15.25
CA VAL A 24 -5.27 -33.81 -15.36
C VAL A 24 -3.98 -32.99 -15.20
N ALA A 25 -4.09 -31.67 -15.11
CA ALA A 25 -2.95 -30.75 -15.06
C ALA A 25 -2.21 -30.61 -13.71
N PRO A 26 -2.72 -31.03 -12.53
CA PRO A 26 -1.93 -30.90 -11.30
C PRO A 26 -0.61 -31.66 -11.31
N ALA A 27 -0.49 -32.70 -12.14
CA ALA A 27 0.73 -33.51 -12.19
C ALA A 27 1.83 -32.95 -13.11
N LEU A 28 1.52 -32.02 -14.02
CA LEU A 28 2.49 -31.48 -14.98
C LEU A 28 3.07 -30.11 -14.58
N LEU A 29 2.47 -29.41 -13.62
CA LEU A 29 3.00 -28.14 -13.10
C LEU A 29 4.02 -28.35 -11.97
N SER A 30 4.21 -29.57 -11.52
CA SER A 30 5.19 -29.94 -10.47
C SER A 30 6.63 -30.09 -10.98
N SER A 31 6.89 -30.00 -12.28
CA SER A 31 8.22 -30.27 -12.84
C SER A 31 9.10 -29.07 -13.15
N CYS A 32 8.70 -27.85 -12.78
CA CYS A 32 9.50 -26.63 -12.96
C CYS A 32 10.09 -26.05 -11.67
N SER A 33 10.20 -26.83 -10.60
CA SER A 33 10.90 -26.40 -9.37
C SER A 33 12.26 -27.06 -9.23
N GLY A 34 13.13 -26.82 -10.21
CA GLY A 34 14.57 -27.10 -10.10
C GLY A 34 15.30 -25.84 -9.65
N GLY A 35 15.29 -25.52 -8.38
CA GLY A 35 16.04 -24.44 -7.79
C GLY A 35 16.16 -24.65 -6.28
N ASN A 36 17.31 -25.17 -5.83
CA ASN A 36 17.69 -25.26 -4.42
C ASN A 36 17.76 -23.85 -3.82
N GLY A 37 16.71 -23.46 -3.14
CA GLY A 37 16.67 -22.29 -2.30
C GLY A 37 15.61 -22.50 -1.24
N ASN A 38 16.02 -22.71 0.00
CA ASN A 38 15.18 -22.83 1.19
C ASN A 38 14.47 -21.48 1.48
N SER A 39 13.66 -20.99 0.56
CA SER A 39 12.66 -19.98 0.89
C SER A 39 11.47 -20.75 1.48
N LYS A 40 11.32 -20.73 2.79
CA LYS A 40 10.04 -20.99 3.44
C LYS A 40 9.07 -19.91 2.99
N LEU A 41 8.55 -20.06 1.77
CA LEU A 41 7.34 -19.36 1.38
C LEU A 41 6.29 -19.75 2.42
N THR A 42 5.77 -18.79 3.14
CA THR A 42 4.57 -19.01 3.95
C THR A 42 3.57 -19.70 3.03
N PRO A 43 3.07 -20.89 3.36
CA PRO A 43 2.12 -21.58 2.50
C PRO A 43 0.99 -20.62 2.17
N LEU A 44 0.62 -20.53 0.90
CA LEU A 44 -0.69 -19.95 0.54
C LEU A 44 -1.68 -20.69 1.43
N LYS A 45 -2.42 -19.94 2.26
CA LYS A 45 -3.39 -20.51 3.18
C LYS A 45 -4.28 -21.48 2.44
N GLN A 46 -4.52 -22.64 3.01
CA GLN A 46 -5.45 -23.60 2.43
C GLN A 46 -6.82 -22.95 2.30
N GLU A 47 -7.54 -23.30 1.24
CA GLU A 47 -8.94 -22.85 1.04
C GLU A 47 -9.73 -23.09 2.34
N GLY A 48 -10.24 -22.01 2.95
CA GLY A 48 -10.95 -22.08 4.24
C GLY A 48 -10.19 -21.51 5.46
N GLU A 49 -8.88 -21.27 5.39
CA GLU A 49 -8.14 -20.64 6.47
C GLU A 49 -7.92 -19.14 6.20
N TYR A 50 -8.83 -18.31 6.67
CA TYR A 50 -8.68 -16.86 6.60
C TYR A 50 -7.99 -16.33 7.86
N TYR A 51 -6.93 -15.57 7.64
CA TYR A 51 -6.27 -14.88 8.74
C TYR A 51 -7.09 -13.66 9.14
N VAL A 52 -7.56 -13.68 10.37
CA VAL A 52 -8.15 -12.50 10.99
C VAL A 52 -7.17 -12.01 12.06
N PRO A 53 -6.58 -10.83 11.91
CA PRO A 53 -5.58 -10.34 12.84
C PRO A 53 -6.19 -10.08 14.22
N GLU A 54 -5.44 -10.35 15.27
CA GLU A 54 -5.70 -9.75 16.56
C GLU A 54 -5.26 -8.29 16.53
N LEU A 55 -6.11 -7.40 17.02
CA LEU A 55 -5.87 -5.96 17.05
C LEU A 55 -5.70 -5.51 18.49
N PRO A 56 -4.48 -5.54 19.06
CA PRO A 56 -4.20 -4.98 20.38
C PRO A 56 -4.44 -3.46 20.39
N ASP A 57 -4.71 -2.90 21.54
CA ASP A 57 -4.91 -1.45 21.70
C ASP A 57 -3.61 -0.67 21.44
N LYS A 58 -2.49 -1.25 21.89
CA LYS A 58 -1.14 -0.75 21.63
C LYS A 58 -0.21 -1.88 21.25
N ALA A 59 0.82 -1.55 20.48
CA ALA A 59 1.90 -2.47 20.21
C ALA A 59 2.68 -2.80 21.49
N ILE A 60 3.26 -4.01 21.53
CA ILE A 60 4.13 -4.44 22.62
C ILE A 60 5.38 -3.54 22.65
N ASP A 61 5.82 -3.14 23.83
CA ASP A 61 7.04 -2.34 24.01
C ASP A 61 8.26 -3.08 23.42
N GLY A 62 9.06 -2.33 22.71
CA GLY A 62 10.27 -2.82 22.05
C GLY A 62 11.42 -1.81 22.16
N ARG A 63 12.44 -1.98 21.34
CA ARG A 63 13.50 -0.99 21.20
C ARG A 63 12.96 0.32 20.61
N GLU A 64 13.65 1.43 20.89
CA GLU A 64 13.36 2.68 20.18
C GLU A 64 13.53 2.50 18.66
N LEU A 65 12.56 3.01 17.89
CA LEU A 65 12.56 3.00 16.45
C LEU A 65 12.62 4.43 15.90
N LYS A 66 13.58 4.66 15.00
CA LYS A 66 13.72 5.91 14.25
C LYS A 66 12.84 5.87 13.01
N VAL A 67 11.99 6.85 12.87
CA VAL A 67 11.00 6.92 11.78
C VAL A 67 11.28 8.10 10.87
N GLY A 68 11.33 7.83 9.57
CA GLY A 68 11.30 8.85 8.53
C GLY A 68 9.89 9.01 7.94
N VAL A 69 9.52 10.24 7.59
CA VAL A 69 8.23 10.51 6.94
C VAL A 69 8.49 11.06 5.53
N ILE A 70 7.93 10.42 4.52
CA ILE A 70 8.03 10.80 3.12
C ILE A 70 6.64 11.16 2.61
N GLY A 71 6.42 12.45 2.38
CA GLY A 71 5.10 13.03 2.14
C GLY A 71 4.47 13.53 3.45
N CYS A 72 4.75 14.79 3.80
CA CYS A 72 4.35 15.42 5.08
C CYS A 72 2.98 16.10 5.03
N GLY A 73 2.20 15.89 3.97
CA GLY A 73 0.85 16.42 3.84
C GLY A 73 -0.15 15.86 4.85
N GLY A 74 -1.43 16.19 4.71
CA GLY A 74 -2.47 15.83 5.69
C GLY A 74 -2.51 14.34 6.05
N ARG A 75 -2.37 13.43 5.06
CA ARG A 75 -2.38 12.00 5.32
C ARG A 75 -1.08 11.51 5.98
N GLY A 76 0.09 11.98 5.51
CA GLY A 76 1.37 11.64 6.14
C GLY A 76 1.46 12.11 7.57
N SER A 77 1.03 13.35 7.84
CA SER A 77 0.93 13.88 9.20
C SER A 77 -0.01 13.05 10.07
N GLY A 78 -1.20 12.70 9.55
CA GLY A 78 -2.15 11.86 10.29
C GLY A 78 -1.60 10.47 10.60
N ALA A 79 -0.95 9.80 9.62
CA ALA A 79 -0.34 8.48 9.82
C ALA A 79 0.79 8.53 10.85
N THR A 80 1.57 9.59 10.84
CA THR A 80 2.65 9.80 11.82
C THR A 80 2.10 9.94 13.24
N ILE A 81 1.08 10.75 13.44
CA ILE A 81 0.44 10.90 14.75
C ILE A 81 -0.18 9.59 15.22
N ASN A 82 -0.87 8.87 14.33
CA ASN A 82 -1.46 7.56 14.65
C ASN A 82 -0.39 6.54 15.05
N LEU A 83 0.76 6.53 14.39
CA LEU A 83 1.88 5.63 14.75
C LEU A 83 2.39 5.95 16.17
N LEU A 84 2.56 7.24 16.48
CA LEU A 84 3.00 7.69 17.80
C LEU A 84 2.00 7.37 18.93
N ASP A 85 0.71 7.26 18.59
CA ASP A 85 -0.34 6.86 19.54
C ASP A 85 -0.43 5.34 19.71
N ALA A 86 -0.03 4.58 18.69
CA ALA A 86 -0.17 3.13 18.66
C ALA A 86 0.98 2.39 19.37
N ALA A 87 2.14 3.02 19.54
CA ALA A 87 3.33 2.37 20.10
C ALA A 87 4.18 3.36 20.91
N ASN A 88 4.84 2.83 21.95
CA ASN A 88 5.88 3.55 22.68
C ASN A 88 7.24 3.41 21.95
N GLY A 89 8.21 4.25 22.31
CA GLY A 89 9.56 4.15 21.77
C GLY A 89 9.68 4.54 20.28
N ILE A 90 8.75 5.29 19.76
CA ILE A 90 8.79 5.81 18.37
C ILE A 90 9.35 7.22 18.38
N LYS A 91 10.37 7.45 17.57
CA LYS A 91 10.99 8.77 17.39
C LYS A 91 11.02 9.14 15.91
N VAL A 92 10.34 10.23 15.55
CA VAL A 92 10.40 10.81 14.22
C VAL A 92 11.72 11.58 14.09
N THR A 93 12.60 11.15 13.19
CA THR A 93 13.96 11.69 13.07
C THR A 93 14.25 12.35 11.74
N ALA A 94 13.46 12.10 10.70
CA ALA A 94 13.67 12.71 9.38
C ALA A 94 12.34 12.96 8.66
N LEU A 95 12.24 14.08 7.96
CA LEU A 95 11.06 14.50 7.20
C LEU A 95 11.44 14.82 5.76
N GLY A 96 10.60 14.41 4.81
CA GLY A 96 10.80 14.71 3.39
C GLY A 96 9.50 14.99 2.67
N ASP A 97 9.46 16.07 1.92
CA ASP A 97 8.36 16.44 1.02
C ASP A 97 8.90 17.25 -0.16
N VAL A 98 8.13 17.37 -1.23
CA VAL A 98 8.47 18.30 -2.32
C VAL A 98 8.32 19.75 -1.86
N PHE A 99 7.44 20.01 -0.88
CA PHE A 99 7.07 21.33 -0.41
C PHE A 99 7.50 21.58 1.03
N ALA A 100 8.23 22.65 1.26
CA ALA A 100 8.71 23.05 2.60
C ALA A 100 7.57 23.33 3.58
N ASP A 101 6.48 23.97 3.11
CA ASP A 101 5.30 24.26 3.93
C ASP A 101 4.70 22.99 4.57
N ARG A 102 4.70 21.86 3.86
CA ARG A 102 4.22 20.57 4.38
C ARG A 102 5.09 20.04 5.51
N ILE A 103 6.39 20.20 5.37
CA ILE A 103 7.37 19.81 6.40
C ILE A 103 7.16 20.63 7.65
N GLU A 104 7.05 21.96 7.53
CA GLU A 104 6.85 22.86 8.66
C GLU A 104 5.53 22.59 9.39
N ASP A 105 4.44 22.33 8.65
CA ASP A 105 3.16 21.95 9.23
C ASP A 105 3.27 20.67 10.10
N LEU A 106 3.96 19.66 9.59
CA LEU A 106 4.16 18.40 10.36
C LEU A 106 5.08 18.63 11.56
N ARG A 107 6.17 19.39 11.41
CA ARG A 107 7.08 19.74 12.53
C ARG A 107 6.32 20.45 13.65
N ALA A 108 5.48 21.43 13.30
CA ALA A 108 4.67 22.15 14.28
C ALA A 108 3.73 21.19 15.03
N ARG A 109 3.09 20.24 14.34
CA ARG A 109 2.24 19.23 14.97
C ARG A 109 3.02 18.29 15.88
N LEU A 110 4.19 17.80 15.44
CA LEU A 110 5.05 16.93 16.25
C LEU A 110 5.48 17.62 17.54
N ARG A 111 5.83 18.91 17.48
CA ARG A 111 6.20 19.71 18.64
C ARG A 111 5.03 19.90 19.59
N ASN A 112 3.89 20.36 19.05
CA ASN A 112 2.74 20.76 19.86
C ASN A 112 1.99 19.56 20.44
N ASP A 113 1.78 18.49 19.65
CA ASP A 113 0.91 17.38 20.00
C ASP A 113 1.68 16.22 20.63
N LYS A 114 2.97 16.06 20.32
CA LYS A 114 3.78 14.89 20.67
C LYS A 114 5.09 15.22 21.40
N GLN A 115 5.41 16.48 21.61
CA GLN A 115 6.67 16.95 22.23
C GLN A 115 7.91 16.33 21.53
N GLN A 116 7.83 16.17 20.21
CA GLN A 116 8.96 15.70 19.39
C GLN A 116 9.51 16.82 18.52
N GLU A 117 10.82 16.90 18.46
CA GLU A 117 11.55 17.85 17.61
C GLU A 117 12.31 17.09 16.52
N VAL A 118 12.23 17.59 15.29
CA VAL A 118 13.06 17.15 14.17
C VAL A 118 14.00 18.30 13.78
N ALA A 119 15.28 18.01 13.78
CA ALA A 119 16.32 19.01 13.49
C ALA A 119 16.21 19.53 12.05
N ASP A 120 16.62 20.76 11.80
CA ASP A 120 16.51 21.42 10.48
C ASP A 120 17.25 20.64 9.39
N GLU A 121 18.43 20.12 9.72
CA GLU A 121 19.28 19.31 8.84
C GLU A 121 18.68 17.94 8.48
N MET A 122 17.62 17.53 9.19
CA MET A 122 16.86 16.29 8.94
C MET A 122 15.54 16.56 8.22
N CYS A 123 15.33 17.77 7.71
CA CYS A 123 14.18 18.20 6.95
C CYS A 123 14.59 18.42 5.48
N PHE A 124 14.12 17.56 4.59
CA PHE A 124 14.58 17.52 3.20
C PHE A 124 13.46 17.92 2.24
N THR A 125 13.72 18.92 1.40
CA THR A 125 12.77 19.39 0.38
C THR A 125 13.23 18.97 -1.01
N GLY A 126 12.28 18.61 -1.90
CA GLY A 126 12.54 18.27 -3.30
C GLY A 126 12.17 16.83 -3.65
N PHE A 127 12.31 16.51 -4.93
CA PHE A 127 11.96 15.17 -5.44
C PHE A 127 12.92 14.06 -4.96
N ASP A 128 14.12 14.40 -4.54
CA ASP A 128 15.11 13.49 -3.96
C ASP A 128 15.01 13.39 -2.43
N ALA A 129 14.09 14.11 -1.81
CA ALA A 129 13.89 14.12 -0.36
C ALA A 129 13.69 12.71 0.23
N TYR A 130 13.00 11.82 -0.50
CA TYR A 130 12.79 10.45 -0.06
C TYR A 130 14.10 9.66 0.14
N GLN A 131 15.09 9.88 -0.74
CA GLN A 131 16.42 9.24 -0.62
C GLN A 131 17.13 9.75 0.64
N LYS A 132 17.13 11.07 0.84
CA LYS A 132 17.78 11.71 2.00
C LYS A 132 17.16 11.26 3.31
N VAL A 133 15.83 11.14 3.38
CA VAL A 133 15.12 10.59 4.56
C VAL A 133 15.55 9.15 4.84
N ILE A 134 15.59 8.30 3.82
CA ILE A 134 15.96 6.89 3.96
C ILE A 134 17.44 6.76 4.36
N ASP A 135 18.31 7.55 3.74
CA ASP A 135 19.75 7.55 4.01
C ASP A 135 20.13 8.22 5.35
N ALA A 136 19.19 8.90 6.01
CA ALA A 136 19.37 9.48 7.36
C ALA A 136 19.46 8.44 8.49
N GLY A 137 19.43 7.16 8.18
CA GLY A 137 19.60 6.08 9.16
C GLY A 137 18.34 5.79 9.97
N VAL A 138 17.19 5.86 9.31
CA VAL A 138 15.89 5.49 9.90
C VAL A 138 15.68 3.98 9.90
N ASP A 139 14.95 3.46 10.88
CA ASP A 139 14.58 2.03 10.95
C ASP A 139 13.37 1.74 10.06
N MET A 140 12.43 2.68 9.96
CA MET A 140 11.24 2.56 9.14
C MET A 140 10.85 3.89 8.51
N VAL A 141 10.09 3.81 7.43
CA VAL A 141 9.52 4.98 6.76
C VAL A 141 8.01 4.89 6.62
N ILE A 142 7.36 6.04 6.77
CA ILE A 142 5.97 6.26 6.34
C ILE A 142 6.03 6.88 4.94
N ILE A 143 5.46 6.21 3.94
CA ILE A 143 5.39 6.68 2.55
C ILE A 143 3.96 7.10 2.26
N ALA A 144 3.69 8.40 2.31
CA ALA A 144 2.38 9.01 2.12
C ALA A 144 2.33 10.04 0.97
N THR A 145 3.25 9.93 0.05
CA THR A 145 3.28 10.72 -1.20
C THR A 145 2.12 10.36 -2.13
N PRO A 146 1.82 11.16 -3.15
CA PRO A 146 0.87 10.76 -4.19
C PRO A 146 1.22 9.38 -4.76
N PRO A 147 0.23 8.54 -5.09
CA PRO A 147 0.45 7.11 -5.41
C PRO A 147 1.45 6.83 -6.53
N ALA A 148 1.54 7.73 -7.52
CA ALA A 148 2.48 7.58 -8.64
C ALA A 148 3.95 7.48 -8.20
N PHE A 149 4.32 8.09 -7.08
CA PHE A 149 5.70 8.11 -6.58
C PHE A 149 6.04 6.93 -5.66
N ARG A 150 5.04 6.26 -5.09
CA ARG A 150 5.24 5.21 -4.08
C ARG A 150 6.08 4.03 -4.55
N PRO A 151 5.95 3.54 -5.80
CA PRO A 151 6.77 2.43 -6.27
C PRO A 151 8.27 2.71 -6.19
N VAL A 152 8.70 3.90 -6.59
CA VAL A 152 10.12 4.31 -6.55
C VAL A 152 10.61 4.47 -5.11
N HIS A 153 9.81 5.10 -4.26
CA HIS A 153 10.16 5.31 -2.86
C HIS A 153 10.27 3.99 -2.09
N PHE A 154 9.31 3.09 -2.28
CA PHE A 154 9.33 1.78 -1.64
C PHE A 154 10.46 0.89 -2.13
N GLN A 155 10.74 0.89 -3.43
CA GLN A 155 11.88 0.18 -3.98
C GLN A 155 13.17 0.62 -3.30
N TYR A 156 13.42 1.92 -3.21
CA TYR A 156 14.62 2.46 -2.57
C TYR A 156 14.69 2.11 -1.08
N ALA A 157 13.58 2.23 -0.33
CA ALA A 157 13.54 1.83 1.07
C ALA A 157 13.89 0.33 1.24
N THR A 158 13.35 -0.53 0.37
CA THR A 158 13.64 -1.96 0.36
C THR A 158 15.11 -2.25 0.05
N GLU A 159 15.70 -1.56 -0.92
CA GLU A 159 17.14 -1.68 -1.27
C GLU A 159 18.03 -1.34 -0.08
N LYS A 160 17.67 -0.30 0.67
CA LYS A 160 18.37 0.15 1.88
C LYS A 160 18.07 -0.66 3.14
N GLY A 161 17.15 -1.59 3.09
CA GLY A 161 16.83 -2.45 4.23
C GLY A 161 15.96 -1.78 5.30
N VAL A 162 15.10 -0.84 4.90
CA VAL A 162 14.24 -0.05 5.79
C VAL A 162 12.82 -0.60 5.78
N HIS A 163 12.22 -0.79 6.96
CA HIS A 163 10.81 -1.18 7.12
C HIS A 163 9.89 -0.10 6.56
N SER A 164 8.73 -0.45 6.05
CA SER A 164 7.88 0.51 5.36
C SER A 164 6.41 0.39 5.69
N PHE A 165 5.79 1.53 6.00
CA PHE A 165 4.35 1.71 5.91
C PHE A 165 4.03 2.50 4.65
N LEU A 166 3.23 1.91 3.74
CA LEU A 166 2.82 2.56 2.50
C LEU A 166 1.34 2.93 2.57
N GLU A 167 1.02 4.17 2.28
CA GLU A 167 -0.38 4.55 2.08
C GLU A 167 -0.97 3.89 0.82
N LYS A 168 -2.26 3.64 0.87
CA LYS A 168 -3.04 3.19 -0.29
C LYS A 168 -3.31 4.36 -1.27
N PRO A 169 -3.49 4.08 -2.56
CA PRO A 169 -3.11 2.88 -3.30
C PRO A 169 -1.59 2.79 -3.44
N ILE A 170 -1.09 1.58 -3.59
CA ILE A 170 0.37 1.34 -3.66
C ILE A 170 0.98 1.76 -5.01
N ALA A 171 0.19 1.85 -6.05
CA ALA A 171 0.59 2.25 -7.39
C ALA A 171 -0.64 2.75 -8.18
N VAL A 172 -0.40 3.40 -9.32
CA VAL A 172 -1.45 3.93 -10.20
C VAL A 172 -1.56 3.19 -11.53
N ASP A 173 -0.60 2.36 -11.87
CA ASP A 173 -0.50 1.68 -13.15
C ASP A 173 0.13 0.27 -13.03
N PRO A 174 0.03 -0.57 -14.08
CA PRO A 174 0.60 -1.92 -14.06
C PRO A 174 2.13 -1.96 -13.92
N LYS A 175 2.85 -0.93 -14.34
CA LYS A 175 4.32 -0.85 -14.16
C LYS A 175 4.66 -0.64 -12.69
N GLY A 176 4.02 0.34 -12.07
CA GLY A 176 4.18 0.63 -10.65
C GLY A 176 3.81 -0.58 -9.78
N TYR A 177 2.69 -1.24 -10.10
CA TYR A 177 2.31 -2.49 -9.42
C TYR A 177 3.40 -3.56 -9.50
N ARG A 178 3.94 -3.83 -10.69
CA ARG A 178 5.03 -4.81 -10.85
C ARG A 178 6.28 -4.42 -10.06
N THR A 179 6.61 -3.12 -10.03
CA THR A 179 7.73 -2.61 -9.22
C THR A 179 7.50 -2.86 -7.73
N ILE A 180 6.31 -2.55 -7.22
CA ILE A 180 5.93 -2.81 -5.81
C ILE A 180 6.03 -4.30 -5.50
N MET A 181 5.48 -5.18 -6.34
CA MET A 181 5.51 -6.62 -6.11
C MET A 181 6.93 -7.20 -6.13
N ALA A 182 7.80 -6.69 -6.98
CA ALA A 182 9.21 -7.09 -7.00
C ALA A 182 9.93 -6.63 -5.73
N ALA A 183 9.73 -5.38 -5.31
CA ALA A 183 10.29 -4.83 -4.08
C ALA A 183 9.75 -5.56 -2.84
N ALA A 184 8.45 -5.90 -2.80
CA ALA A 184 7.86 -6.65 -1.69
C ALA A 184 8.48 -8.05 -1.52
N LYS A 185 8.76 -8.76 -2.63
CA LYS A 185 9.50 -10.03 -2.58
C LYS A 185 10.91 -9.86 -2.02
N GLN A 186 11.61 -8.80 -2.39
CA GLN A 186 12.93 -8.48 -1.85
C GLN A 186 12.85 -8.10 -0.37
N ALA A 187 11.85 -7.32 0.04
CA ALA A 187 11.61 -6.96 1.43
C ALA A 187 11.36 -8.22 2.28
N GLN A 188 10.52 -9.14 1.80
CA GLN A 188 10.28 -10.43 2.45
C GLN A 188 11.58 -11.24 2.60
N ALA A 189 12.38 -11.34 1.55
CA ALA A 189 13.66 -12.05 1.59
C ALA A 189 14.67 -11.44 2.57
N LYS A 190 14.58 -10.12 2.80
CA LYS A 190 15.40 -9.39 3.79
C LYS A 190 14.80 -9.39 5.20
N GLY A 191 13.63 -9.99 5.42
CA GLY A 191 12.94 -9.98 6.71
C GLY A 191 12.38 -8.60 7.09
N LEU A 192 12.10 -7.74 6.11
CA LEU A 192 11.55 -6.41 6.36
C LEU A 192 10.04 -6.49 6.57
N SER A 193 9.54 -5.71 7.52
CA SER A 193 8.10 -5.51 7.71
C SER A 193 7.59 -4.47 6.72
N VAL A 194 6.53 -4.81 6.01
CA VAL A 194 5.84 -3.93 5.06
C VAL A 194 4.35 -3.99 5.34
N VAL A 195 3.74 -2.84 5.56
CA VAL A 195 2.31 -2.70 5.82
C VAL A 195 1.71 -1.67 4.87
N THR A 196 0.54 -1.96 4.34
CA THR A 196 -0.22 -1.03 3.49
C THR A 196 -1.34 -0.35 4.28
N GLY A 197 -1.66 0.89 3.91
CA GLY A 197 -2.68 1.71 4.57
C GLY A 197 -4.14 1.31 4.23
N THR A 198 -4.41 0.03 4.06
CA THR A 198 -5.76 -0.52 3.80
C THR A 198 -6.51 -0.66 5.12
N GLN A 199 -7.13 0.43 5.58
CA GLN A 199 -7.65 0.56 6.94
C GLN A 199 -8.67 -0.52 7.34
N ARG A 200 -9.45 -1.06 6.40
CA ARG A 200 -10.50 -2.02 6.73
C ARG A 200 -9.98 -3.34 7.27
N HIS A 201 -8.78 -3.73 6.89
CA HIS A 201 -8.09 -4.89 7.46
C HIS A 201 -7.74 -4.72 8.94
N HIS A 202 -7.72 -3.48 9.45
CA HIS A 202 -7.34 -3.13 10.81
C HIS A 202 -8.46 -2.47 11.61
N GLU A 203 -9.63 -2.26 11.00
CA GLU A 203 -10.79 -1.65 11.64
C GLU A 203 -11.59 -2.72 12.39
N ARG A 204 -11.67 -2.63 13.73
CA ARG A 204 -12.23 -3.67 14.61
C ARG A 204 -13.60 -4.20 14.15
N ARG A 205 -14.51 -3.31 13.73
CA ARG A 205 -15.82 -3.70 13.24
C ARG A 205 -15.77 -4.55 11.97
N TYR A 206 -14.85 -4.28 11.05
CA TYR A 206 -14.67 -5.08 9.85
C TYR A 206 -14.00 -6.42 10.17
N VAL A 207 -13.00 -6.41 11.05
CA VAL A 207 -12.35 -7.63 11.53
C VAL A 207 -13.35 -8.55 12.19
N GLU A 208 -14.23 -8.02 13.08
CA GLU A 208 -15.26 -8.81 13.75
C GLU A 208 -16.33 -9.31 12.79
N ALA A 209 -16.82 -8.48 11.87
CA ALA A 209 -17.76 -8.91 10.84
C ALA A 209 -17.17 -10.03 9.98
N ASN A 210 -15.89 -9.90 9.57
CA ASN A 210 -15.22 -10.94 8.81
C ASN A 210 -15.10 -12.26 9.58
N LYS A 211 -14.78 -12.23 10.90
CA LYS A 211 -14.78 -13.44 11.76
C LYS A 211 -16.11 -14.17 11.71
N GLN A 212 -17.22 -13.44 11.84
CA GLN A 212 -18.56 -14.02 11.84
C GLN A 212 -18.94 -14.60 10.47
N ILE A 213 -18.58 -13.90 9.39
CA ILE A 213 -18.78 -14.39 8.02
C ILE A 213 -17.99 -15.69 7.80
N GLN A 214 -16.72 -15.71 8.18
CA GLN A 214 -15.86 -16.90 8.06
C GLN A 214 -16.31 -18.07 8.94
N ALA A 215 -16.98 -17.77 10.07
CA ALA A 215 -17.62 -18.78 10.91
C ALA A 215 -18.92 -19.34 10.32
N GLY A 216 -19.34 -18.87 9.15
CA GLY A 216 -20.52 -19.39 8.44
C GLY A 216 -21.84 -18.73 8.83
N LEU A 217 -21.84 -17.58 9.55
CA LEU A 217 -23.06 -16.93 10.03
C LEU A 217 -24.06 -16.61 8.91
N ILE A 218 -23.58 -16.29 7.72
CA ILE A 218 -24.41 -15.98 6.54
C ILE A 218 -24.46 -17.13 5.51
N GLY A 219 -23.86 -18.29 5.83
CA GLY A 219 -23.75 -19.41 4.90
C GLY A 219 -22.71 -19.18 3.81
N GLU A 220 -22.86 -19.91 2.69
CA GLU A 220 -21.95 -19.81 1.54
C GLU A 220 -22.13 -18.48 0.80
N ILE A 221 -21.02 -17.80 0.51
CA ILE A 221 -21.02 -16.57 -0.27
C ILE A 221 -21.12 -16.91 -1.75
N THR A 222 -22.26 -16.59 -2.38
CA THR A 222 -22.52 -16.84 -3.79
C THR A 222 -22.25 -15.63 -4.68
N GLY A 223 -22.12 -14.44 -4.11
CA GLY A 223 -21.85 -13.21 -4.83
C GLY A 223 -21.94 -11.99 -3.93
N GLY A 224 -21.52 -10.84 -4.45
CA GLY A 224 -21.55 -9.58 -3.72
C GLY A 224 -21.45 -8.37 -4.63
N ASN A 225 -21.81 -7.21 -4.09
CA ASN A 225 -21.64 -5.92 -4.75
C ASN A 225 -20.82 -5.00 -3.85
N VAL A 226 -19.92 -4.25 -4.47
CA VAL A 226 -19.06 -3.31 -3.80
C VAL A 226 -19.32 -1.91 -4.34
N TYR A 227 -19.55 -0.95 -3.47
CA TYR A 227 -19.90 0.42 -3.83
C TYR A 227 -18.97 1.42 -3.14
N TRP A 228 -18.58 2.45 -3.87
CA TRP A 228 -17.98 3.66 -3.31
C TRP A 228 -18.69 4.87 -3.91
N ASN A 229 -19.79 5.26 -3.33
CA ASN A 229 -20.60 6.38 -3.78
C ASN A 229 -20.23 7.60 -2.95
N GLN A 230 -19.64 8.61 -3.57
CA GLN A 230 -19.28 9.85 -2.90
C GLN A 230 -19.48 11.04 -3.83
N GLY A 231 -19.55 12.23 -3.25
CA GLY A 231 -19.54 13.48 -3.99
C GLY A 231 -18.15 13.84 -4.52
N MET A 232 -18.04 15.06 -5.02
CA MET A 232 -16.79 15.60 -5.52
C MET A 232 -15.72 15.60 -4.42
N LEU A 233 -14.51 15.20 -4.81
CA LEU A 233 -13.34 15.25 -3.93
C LEU A 233 -12.88 16.70 -3.71
N TRP A 234 -11.97 16.87 -2.75
CA TRP A 234 -11.33 18.16 -2.53
C TRP A 234 -10.57 18.62 -3.77
N TYR A 235 -10.51 19.92 -3.96
CA TYR A 235 -9.86 20.59 -5.06
C TYR A 235 -8.95 21.70 -4.53
N LYS A 236 -7.79 21.88 -5.14
CA LYS A 236 -6.85 22.96 -4.87
C LYS A 236 -6.80 23.90 -6.06
N GLU A 237 -7.36 25.09 -5.88
CA GLU A 237 -7.20 26.14 -6.89
C GLU A 237 -5.73 26.51 -7.08
N ARG A 238 -5.36 26.66 -8.34
CA ARG A 238 -4.01 27.09 -8.69
C ARG A 238 -3.75 28.49 -8.14
N GLN A 239 -2.69 28.64 -7.37
CA GLN A 239 -2.28 29.94 -6.86
C GLN A 239 -1.33 30.66 -7.83
N PRO A 240 -1.30 32.01 -7.83
CA PRO A 240 -0.32 32.78 -8.57
C PRO A 240 1.11 32.35 -8.21
N GLY A 241 1.94 32.14 -9.22
CA GLY A 241 3.33 31.69 -9.03
C GLY A 241 3.55 30.18 -9.00
N TRP A 242 2.50 29.37 -8.86
CA TRP A 242 2.67 27.91 -8.97
C TRP A 242 2.91 27.49 -10.41
N SER A 243 3.92 26.66 -10.61
CA SER A 243 4.11 25.94 -11.87
C SER A 243 3.00 24.91 -12.09
N ASP A 244 2.86 24.38 -13.31
CA ASP A 244 1.90 23.32 -13.61
C ASP A 244 2.19 22.07 -12.77
N MET A 245 3.47 21.71 -12.60
CA MET A 245 3.87 20.56 -11.80
C MET A 245 3.53 20.76 -10.32
N GLU A 246 3.79 21.95 -9.77
CA GLU A 246 3.44 22.25 -8.39
C GLU A 246 1.93 22.15 -8.16
N TRP A 247 1.13 22.75 -9.04
CA TRP A 247 -0.31 22.65 -8.95
C TRP A 247 -0.79 21.20 -9.06
N ASN A 248 -0.31 20.44 -10.03
CA ASN A 248 -0.66 19.02 -10.18
C ASN A 248 -0.37 18.25 -8.89
N ILE A 249 0.79 18.41 -8.28
CA ILE A 249 1.16 17.67 -7.07
C ILE A 249 0.35 18.14 -5.86
N ARG A 250 0.07 19.44 -5.72
CA ARG A 250 -0.77 19.98 -4.62
C ARG A 250 -2.23 19.53 -4.74
N ASP A 251 -2.73 19.34 -5.96
CA ASP A 251 -4.10 18.90 -6.30
C ASP A 251 -4.14 17.46 -6.82
N TRP A 252 -3.19 16.63 -6.42
CA TRP A 252 -2.85 15.33 -7.01
C TRP A 252 -4.03 14.37 -7.22
N VAL A 253 -5.04 14.43 -6.37
CA VAL A 253 -6.20 13.53 -6.44
C VAL A 253 -7.01 13.70 -7.74
N ASN A 254 -7.00 14.90 -8.31
CA ASN A 254 -7.72 15.26 -9.53
C ASN A 254 -6.93 14.98 -10.82
N TRP A 255 -5.70 14.47 -10.68
CA TRP A 255 -4.83 14.16 -11.81
C TRP A 255 -4.62 12.64 -11.91
N THR A 256 -5.22 12.02 -12.93
CA THR A 256 -5.20 10.55 -13.12
C THR A 256 -3.80 9.96 -13.10
N TRP A 257 -2.81 10.65 -13.65
CA TRP A 257 -1.43 10.16 -13.65
C TRP A 257 -0.80 10.09 -12.25
N LEU A 258 -1.31 10.87 -11.28
CA LEU A 258 -0.87 10.88 -9.88
C LEU A 258 -1.72 9.99 -8.98
N SER A 259 -3.02 9.93 -9.23
CA SER A 259 -4.00 9.25 -8.37
C SER A 259 -4.36 7.83 -8.83
N GLY A 260 -4.29 7.54 -10.14
CA GLY A 260 -4.83 6.32 -10.73
C GLY A 260 -6.34 6.33 -10.93
N ASP A 261 -6.96 7.51 -10.79
CA ASP A 261 -8.40 7.72 -10.89
C ASP A 261 -9.22 7.08 -9.75
N HIS A 262 -10.54 7.26 -9.80
CA HIS A 262 -11.50 6.93 -8.74
C HIS A 262 -11.43 5.46 -8.29
N ILE A 263 -11.34 4.53 -9.24
CA ILE A 263 -11.31 3.08 -8.91
C ILE A 263 -10.07 2.75 -8.08
N VAL A 264 -8.91 3.26 -8.50
CA VAL A 264 -7.62 2.95 -7.85
C VAL A 264 -7.46 3.71 -6.54
N GLU A 265 -7.88 4.97 -6.48
CA GLU A 265 -7.63 5.84 -5.31
C GLU A 265 -8.72 5.73 -4.25
N GLN A 266 -10.01 5.65 -4.66
CA GLN A 266 -11.14 5.65 -3.73
C GLN A 266 -11.80 4.27 -3.60
N HIS A 267 -12.21 3.67 -4.72
CA HIS A 267 -12.98 2.43 -4.68
C HIS A 267 -12.18 1.25 -4.13
N VAL A 268 -10.86 1.29 -4.24
CA VAL A 268 -9.94 0.30 -3.63
C VAL A 268 -10.27 0.03 -2.16
N HIS A 269 -10.71 1.01 -1.39
CA HIS A 269 -11.08 0.82 0.01
C HIS A 269 -12.13 -0.26 0.26
N ASN A 270 -13.00 -0.51 -0.70
CA ASN A 270 -14.10 -1.47 -0.58
C ASN A 270 -13.92 -2.69 -1.49
N ILE A 271 -12.99 -2.63 -2.46
CA ILE A 271 -12.63 -3.78 -3.29
C ILE A 271 -11.63 -4.68 -2.54
N ASP A 272 -10.70 -4.04 -1.79
CA ASP A 272 -9.69 -4.69 -0.97
C ASP A 272 -10.31 -5.35 0.27
#